data_6f8e76e23d544721bac123cce0aec67d
#
_entry.id   6f8e76e23d544721bac123cce0aec67d
#
_cell.length_a   1.000
_cell.length_b   1.000
_cell.length_c   1.000
_cell.angle_alpha   90.00
_cell.angle_beta   90.00
_cell.angle_gamma   90.00
#
_symmetry.space_group_name_H-M   'P 1'
#
loop_
_entity.id
_entity.type
_entity.pdbx_description
1 polymer ?
#
loop_
_entity_poly.entity_id
_entity_poly.type
_entity_poly.pdbx_seq_one_letter_code
_entity_poly.pdbx_strand_id
1 'polypeptide(L)'
;MEYRNLGKSGLKVSELSFGSWVTFNKQVDTNLAEKMFGTCLDAGINFFDNAEGYERGESEIVMGKALKALDKPRDSYCVSSKVFFGAKENPLPTQRGLSKKHITEACHQALQRLQVDYLDLYFCHRADPETPISETVWAMHNLVMQGKVLYWGTSEWTAEEITEAYEFAIANHLTPPSMEQPQYNLLDRDRFENEYGPLYEKYGLGTTIWSPLASGALTGKYLDGIPDGSRASLSGYEWLKKSMVESDRGQQRMERIKAITPIAEKLNVSMSK
;
A
#
# COMPACT_ATOMS: atom_id res chain seq x y z
N MET A 1 19.45 -8.34 -1.34
CA MET A 1 18.18 -7.86 -0.75
C MET A 1 18.16 -8.21 0.72
N GLU A 2 17.81 -7.29 1.60
CA GLU A 2 17.60 -7.57 3.01
C GLU A 2 16.13 -7.89 3.27
N TYR A 3 15.88 -8.72 4.29
CA TYR A 3 14.53 -9.13 4.66
C TYR A 3 14.30 -8.81 6.14
N ARG A 4 13.11 -8.32 6.45
CA ARG A 4 12.70 -7.95 7.81
C ARG A 4 11.39 -8.61 8.19
N ASN A 5 11.24 -8.92 9.46
CA ASN A 5 9.95 -9.36 9.97
C ASN A 5 8.94 -8.21 9.87
N LEU A 6 7.72 -8.52 9.45
CA LEU A 6 6.62 -7.57 9.46
C LEU A 6 6.13 -7.39 10.91
N GLY A 7 6.65 -6.36 11.59
CA GLY A 7 6.46 -6.18 13.02
C GLY A 7 6.90 -7.40 13.83
N LYS A 8 6.08 -7.82 14.79
CA LYS A 8 6.33 -9.03 15.60
C LYS A 8 5.89 -10.33 14.92
N SER A 9 5.32 -10.27 13.70
CA SER A 9 4.93 -11.48 12.97
C SER A 9 6.13 -12.28 12.51
N GLY A 10 5.95 -13.57 12.23
CA GLY A 10 6.99 -14.42 11.65
C GLY A 10 7.22 -14.18 10.16
N LEU A 11 6.38 -13.37 9.49
CA LEU A 11 6.47 -13.12 8.07
C LEU A 11 7.67 -12.23 7.74
N LYS A 12 8.55 -12.72 6.87
CA LYS A 12 9.70 -11.95 6.38
C LYS A 12 9.40 -11.40 4.99
N VAL A 13 9.42 -10.07 4.87
CA VAL A 13 9.29 -9.36 3.60
C VAL A 13 10.59 -8.64 3.26
N SER A 14 10.83 -8.45 1.96
CA SER A 14 11.96 -7.66 1.48
C SER A 14 11.80 -6.20 1.89
N GLU A 15 12.90 -5.50 2.16
CA GLU A 15 12.89 -4.06 2.48
C GLU A 15 12.30 -3.20 1.36
N LEU A 16 12.46 -3.64 0.12
CA LEU A 16 11.80 -3.05 -1.03
C LEU A 16 10.60 -3.90 -1.43
N SER A 17 9.50 -3.24 -1.77
CA SER A 17 8.31 -3.86 -2.33
C SER A 17 7.93 -3.22 -3.66
N PHE A 18 7.18 -3.92 -4.48
CA PHE A 18 6.68 -3.39 -5.74
C PHE A 18 5.20 -3.07 -5.64
N GLY A 19 4.86 -1.78 -5.75
CA GLY A 19 3.48 -1.28 -5.73
C GLY A 19 2.96 -1.00 -7.15
N SER A 20 1.70 -1.31 -7.39
CA SER A 20 1.04 -1.20 -8.70
C SER A 20 0.25 0.10 -8.91
N TRP A 21 0.11 0.94 -7.88
CA TRP A 21 -0.72 2.14 -7.94
C TRP A 21 -0.29 3.12 -9.03
N VAL A 22 -1.25 3.65 -9.80
CA VAL A 22 -1.11 4.62 -10.91
C VAL A 22 -0.49 4.04 -12.18
N THR A 23 0.34 3.00 -12.09
CA THR A 23 1.13 2.53 -13.23
C THR A 23 0.44 1.42 -14.02
N PHE A 24 -0.16 0.44 -13.33
CA PHE A 24 -0.76 -0.72 -13.98
C PHE A 24 -2.05 -0.33 -14.73
N ASN A 25 -2.23 -0.93 -15.90
CA ASN A 25 -3.28 -0.68 -16.87
C ASN A 25 -3.26 0.72 -17.56
N LYS A 26 -2.44 1.68 -17.09
CA LYS A 26 -2.25 2.97 -17.79
C LYS A 26 -0.90 3.08 -18.50
N GLN A 27 0.17 2.76 -17.81
CA GLN A 27 1.54 2.85 -18.33
C GLN A 27 2.18 1.48 -18.50
N VAL A 28 1.67 0.46 -17.79
CA VAL A 28 2.23 -0.89 -17.72
C VAL A 28 1.14 -1.89 -18.10
N ASP A 29 1.30 -2.56 -19.23
CA ASP A 29 0.50 -3.71 -19.64
C ASP A 29 0.98 -5.01 -18.95
N THR A 30 0.30 -6.12 -19.22
CA THR A 30 0.64 -7.41 -18.61
C THR A 30 2.06 -7.87 -18.97
N ASN A 31 2.51 -7.66 -20.20
CA ASN A 31 3.83 -8.13 -20.65
C ASN A 31 4.96 -7.35 -19.99
N LEU A 32 4.78 -6.04 -19.83
CA LEU A 32 5.74 -5.20 -19.12
C LEU A 32 5.70 -5.50 -17.60
N ALA A 33 4.52 -5.72 -17.03
CA ALA A 33 4.37 -6.13 -15.63
C ALA A 33 5.10 -7.45 -15.34
N GLU A 34 4.98 -8.44 -16.21
CA GLU A 34 5.71 -9.72 -16.10
C GLU A 34 7.22 -9.51 -16.05
N LYS A 35 7.78 -8.71 -16.98
CA LYS A 35 9.21 -8.37 -16.98
C LYS A 35 9.64 -7.64 -15.70
N MET A 36 8.83 -6.69 -15.23
CA MET A 36 9.12 -5.95 -13.99
C MET A 36 9.10 -6.88 -12.79
N PHE A 37 8.12 -7.76 -12.65
CA PHE A 37 8.05 -8.73 -11.55
C PHE A 37 9.18 -9.75 -11.62
N GLY A 38 9.52 -10.26 -12.81
CA GLY A 38 10.69 -11.12 -13.00
C GLY A 38 11.96 -10.44 -12.47
N THR A 39 12.22 -9.21 -12.89
CA THR A 39 13.36 -8.41 -12.40
C THR A 39 13.31 -8.21 -10.87
N CYS A 40 12.14 -7.95 -10.30
CA CYS A 40 11.97 -7.80 -8.87
C CYS A 40 12.31 -9.09 -8.11
N LEU A 41 11.77 -10.24 -8.56
CA LEU A 41 12.03 -11.54 -7.96
C LEU A 41 13.50 -11.94 -8.06
N ASP A 42 14.13 -11.70 -9.22
CA ASP A 42 15.57 -11.95 -9.43
C ASP A 42 16.46 -11.06 -8.53
N ALA A 43 15.99 -9.86 -8.19
CA ALA A 43 16.63 -8.97 -7.22
C ALA A 43 16.32 -9.33 -5.75
N GLY A 44 15.47 -10.33 -5.52
CA GLY A 44 15.04 -10.80 -4.19
C GLY A 44 13.89 -10.00 -3.58
N ILE A 45 13.16 -9.18 -4.35
CA ILE A 45 11.92 -8.56 -3.88
C ILE A 45 10.83 -9.62 -3.83
N ASN A 46 10.24 -9.82 -2.66
CA ASN A 46 9.22 -10.84 -2.43
C ASN A 46 7.84 -10.29 -2.04
N PHE A 47 7.62 -8.97 -2.16
CA PHE A 47 6.33 -8.37 -1.78
C PHE A 47 5.77 -7.49 -2.90
N PHE A 48 4.54 -7.80 -3.34
CA PHE A 48 3.80 -7.12 -4.41
C PHE A 48 2.49 -6.55 -3.87
N ASP A 49 2.33 -5.23 -3.94
CA ASP A 49 1.22 -4.50 -3.33
C ASP A 49 0.20 -4.02 -4.37
N ASN A 50 -1.09 -4.25 -4.06
CA ASN A 50 -2.21 -3.84 -4.88
C ASN A 50 -3.40 -3.34 -4.02
N ALA A 51 -4.50 -2.96 -4.64
CA ALA A 51 -5.77 -2.64 -4.01
C ALA A 51 -6.93 -2.76 -5.01
N GLU A 52 -8.14 -3.08 -4.52
CA GLU A 52 -9.35 -3.17 -5.35
C GLU A 52 -9.64 -1.89 -6.15
N GLY A 53 -9.37 -0.72 -5.52
CA GLY A 53 -9.63 0.59 -6.13
C GLY A 53 -8.62 1.00 -7.21
N TYR A 54 -7.47 0.32 -7.32
CA TYR A 54 -6.46 0.69 -8.30
C TYR A 54 -6.95 0.34 -9.72
N GLU A 55 -7.12 1.38 -10.53
CA GLU A 55 -7.72 1.27 -11.86
C GLU A 55 -8.99 0.41 -11.87
N ARG A 56 -9.81 0.54 -10.81
CA ARG A 56 -11.12 -0.14 -10.70
C ARG A 56 -11.03 -1.66 -10.79
N GLY A 57 -9.98 -2.23 -10.19
CA GLY A 57 -9.70 -3.66 -10.19
C GLY A 57 -8.80 -4.14 -11.35
N GLU A 58 -8.61 -3.34 -12.39
CA GLU A 58 -7.76 -3.72 -13.53
C GLU A 58 -6.29 -3.91 -13.11
N SER A 59 -5.80 -3.14 -12.15
CA SER A 59 -4.46 -3.32 -11.61
C SER A 59 -4.23 -4.71 -11.01
N GLU A 60 -5.22 -5.26 -10.30
CA GLU A 60 -5.17 -6.63 -9.77
C GLU A 60 -5.22 -7.67 -10.90
N ILE A 61 -6.00 -7.44 -11.97
CA ILE A 61 -6.06 -8.33 -13.14
C ILE A 61 -4.71 -8.39 -13.86
N VAL A 62 -4.06 -7.23 -14.06
CA VAL A 62 -2.72 -7.16 -14.66
C VAL A 62 -1.70 -7.89 -13.79
N MET A 63 -1.70 -7.66 -12.48
CA MET A 63 -0.80 -8.33 -11.54
C MET A 63 -1.02 -9.85 -11.54
N GLY A 64 -2.26 -10.31 -11.46
CA GLY A 64 -2.59 -11.74 -11.43
C GLY A 64 -2.11 -12.46 -12.69
N LYS A 65 -2.35 -11.88 -13.88
CA LYS A 65 -1.87 -12.43 -15.15
C LYS A 65 -0.34 -12.50 -15.21
N ALA A 66 0.34 -11.44 -14.79
CA ALA A 66 1.79 -11.36 -14.82
C ALA A 66 2.45 -12.34 -13.84
N LEU A 67 1.94 -12.45 -12.61
CA LEU A 67 2.46 -13.41 -11.61
C LEU A 67 2.23 -14.86 -12.05
N LYS A 68 1.08 -15.16 -12.65
CA LYS A 68 0.80 -16.49 -13.20
C LYS A 68 1.72 -16.86 -14.37
N ALA A 69 2.03 -15.90 -15.25
CA ALA A 69 2.92 -16.11 -16.39
C ALA A 69 4.36 -16.41 -15.96
N LEU A 70 4.82 -15.87 -14.84
CA LEU A 70 6.15 -16.11 -14.28
C LEU A 70 6.34 -17.53 -13.73
N ASP A 71 5.25 -18.25 -13.48
CA ASP A 71 5.25 -19.64 -12.98
C ASP A 71 6.20 -19.89 -11.79
N LYS A 72 6.25 -18.92 -10.86
CA LYS A 72 7.05 -19.04 -9.64
C LYS A 72 6.22 -19.73 -8.53
N PRO A 73 6.84 -20.49 -7.63
CA PRO A 73 6.14 -21.09 -6.49
C PRO A 73 5.39 -20.01 -5.69
N ARG A 74 4.09 -20.24 -5.43
CA ARG A 74 3.22 -19.27 -4.74
C ARG A 74 3.74 -18.87 -3.35
N ASP A 75 4.40 -19.78 -2.67
CA ASP A 75 5.00 -19.59 -1.34
C ASP A 75 6.34 -18.81 -1.36
N SER A 76 6.85 -18.45 -2.54
CA SER A 76 8.09 -17.69 -2.68
C SER A 76 7.89 -16.17 -2.65
N TYR A 77 6.65 -15.67 -2.68
CA TYR A 77 6.33 -14.24 -2.67
C TYR A 77 5.02 -13.93 -1.94
N CYS A 78 4.88 -12.68 -1.51
CA CYS A 78 3.70 -12.15 -0.86
C CYS A 78 2.91 -11.26 -1.82
N VAL A 79 1.58 -11.40 -1.81
CA VAL A 79 0.64 -10.55 -2.55
C VAL A 79 -0.31 -9.88 -1.56
N SER A 80 -0.51 -8.58 -1.72
CA SER A 80 -1.51 -7.86 -0.95
C SER A 80 -2.64 -7.30 -1.81
N SER A 81 -3.77 -7.05 -1.17
CA SER A 81 -4.81 -6.18 -1.67
C SER A 81 -5.42 -5.35 -0.54
N LYS A 82 -6.31 -4.41 -0.87
CA LYS A 82 -6.92 -3.49 0.08
C LYS A 82 -8.39 -3.28 -0.27
N VAL A 83 -9.23 -3.10 0.76
CA VAL A 83 -10.67 -2.87 0.64
C VAL A 83 -11.06 -1.53 1.22
N PHE A 84 -11.84 -0.75 0.52
CA PHE A 84 -12.58 0.44 0.95
C PHE A 84 -13.32 1.13 -0.20
N PHE A 85 -12.61 1.47 -1.29
CA PHE A 85 -13.11 2.35 -2.35
C PHE A 85 -14.02 1.65 -3.35
N GLY A 86 -13.98 0.31 -3.41
CA GLY A 86 -14.63 -0.49 -4.44
C GLY A 86 -13.84 -0.57 -5.75
N ALA A 87 -14.12 -1.61 -6.53
CA ALA A 87 -13.47 -1.88 -7.81
C ALA A 87 -14.31 -1.40 -9.01
N LYS A 88 -14.98 -0.25 -8.88
CA LYS A 88 -15.86 0.32 -9.93
C LYS A 88 -15.79 1.85 -9.92
N GLU A 89 -16.15 2.46 -11.03
CA GLU A 89 -16.18 3.93 -11.15
C GLU A 89 -17.20 4.57 -10.19
N ASN A 90 -18.40 3.99 -10.12
CA ASN A 90 -19.48 4.44 -9.25
C ASN A 90 -19.95 3.25 -8.41
N PRO A 91 -19.24 2.91 -7.31
CA PRO A 91 -19.62 1.78 -6.48
C PRO A 91 -20.96 2.06 -5.78
N LEU A 92 -21.83 1.05 -5.73
CA LEU A 92 -23.05 1.10 -4.96
C LEU A 92 -22.73 1.13 -3.45
N PRO A 93 -23.68 1.56 -2.57
CA PRO A 93 -23.44 1.64 -1.13
C PRO A 93 -22.87 0.36 -0.50
N THR A 94 -23.25 -0.82 -1.00
CA THR A 94 -22.72 -2.12 -0.53
C THR A 94 -21.39 -2.55 -1.17
N GLN A 95 -20.81 -1.73 -2.03
CA GLN A 95 -19.58 -2.01 -2.78
C GLN A 95 -18.44 -1.07 -2.36
N ARG A 96 -18.56 -0.41 -1.21
CA ARG A 96 -17.56 0.50 -0.62
C ARG A 96 -17.64 0.46 0.91
N GLY A 97 -16.64 1.04 1.57
CA GLY A 97 -16.54 1.08 3.03
C GLY A 97 -16.04 -0.22 3.63
N LEU A 98 -16.20 -0.40 4.93
CA LEU A 98 -15.68 -1.55 5.68
C LEU A 98 -16.77 -2.43 6.31
N SER A 99 -18.01 -2.40 5.78
CA SER A 99 -19.03 -3.36 6.22
C SER A 99 -18.54 -4.79 5.98
N LYS A 100 -18.94 -5.71 6.87
CA LYS A 100 -18.64 -7.14 6.73
C LYS A 100 -18.97 -7.69 5.35
N LYS A 101 -20.10 -7.21 4.76
CA LYS A 101 -20.49 -7.61 3.41
C LYS A 101 -19.42 -7.20 2.40
N HIS A 102 -19.05 -5.92 2.38
CA HIS A 102 -18.08 -5.43 1.40
C HIS A 102 -16.69 -6.05 1.60
N ILE A 103 -16.18 -6.12 2.82
CA ILE A 103 -14.90 -6.76 3.13
C ILE A 103 -14.84 -8.19 2.58
N THR A 104 -15.89 -8.97 2.83
CA THR A 104 -15.94 -10.38 2.41
C THR A 104 -15.98 -10.51 0.88
N GLU A 105 -16.87 -9.76 0.23
CA GLU A 105 -17.03 -9.85 -1.23
C GLU A 105 -15.85 -9.25 -1.98
N ALA A 106 -15.30 -8.15 -1.50
CA ALA A 106 -14.09 -7.54 -2.07
C ALA A 106 -12.88 -8.46 -2.00
N CYS A 107 -12.70 -9.17 -0.86
CA CYS A 107 -11.65 -10.18 -0.73
C CYS A 107 -11.81 -11.30 -1.77
N HIS A 108 -12.99 -11.89 -1.90
CA HIS A 108 -13.24 -12.95 -2.89
C HIS A 108 -13.01 -12.47 -4.33
N GLN A 109 -13.43 -11.24 -4.65
CA GLN A 109 -13.21 -10.65 -5.95
C GLN A 109 -11.72 -10.34 -6.22
N ALA A 110 -10.98 -9.88 -5.19
CA ALA A 110 -9.54 -9.65 -5.29
C ALA A 110 -8.79 -10.97 -5.57
N LEU A 111 -9.13 -12.07 -4.88
CA LEU A 111 -8.56 -13.39 -5.13
C LEU A 111 -8.79 -13.85 -6.58
N GLN A 112 -9.98 -13.59 -7.13
CA GLN A 112 -10.29 -13.93 -8.54
C GLN A 112 -9.48 -13.07 -9.52
N ARG A 113 -9.39 -11.74 -9.30
CA ARG A 113 -8.63 -10.84 -10.17
C ARG A 113 -7.13 -11.12 -10.13
N LEU A 114 -6.59 -11.35 -8.93
CA LEU A 114 -5.18 -11.69 -8.70
C LEU A 114 -4.83 -13.14 -9.08
N GLN A 115 -5.83 -14.00 -9.30
CA GLN A 115 -5.67 -15.43 -9.63
C GLN A 115 -4.86 -16.19 -8.55
N VAL A 116 -5.14 -15.91 -7.29
CA VAL A 116 -4.52 -16.54 -6.11
C VAL A 116 -5.58 -17.11 -5.18
N ASP A 117 -5.22 -18.14 -4.41
CA ASP A 117 -6.14 -18.80 -3.47
C ASP A 117 -6.24 -18.07 -2.13
N TYR A 118 -5.21 -17.28 -1.78
CA TYR A 118 -5.13 -16.47 -0.56
C TYR A 118 -4.31 -15.19 -0.78
N LEU A 119 -4.61 -14.17 0.02
CA LEU A 119 -3.79 -12.97 0.17
C LEU A 119 -2.85 -13.14 1.36
N ASP A 120 -1.58 -12.82 1.17
CA ASP A 120 -0.63 -12.78 2.29
C ASP A 120 -0.96 -11.62 3.23
N LEU A 121 -1.23 -10.44 2.67
CA LEU A 121 -1.60 -9.25 3.40
C LEU A 121 -2.92 -8.66 2.87
N TYR A 122 -3.85 -8.31 3.75
CA TYR A 122 -5.09 -7.64 3.37
C TYR A 122 -5.33 -6.41 4.24
N PHE A 123 -5.54 -5.27 3.62
CA PHE A 123 -5.62 -3.99 4.32
C PHE A 123 -7.03 -3.37 4.28
N CYS A 124 -7.47 -2.82 5.40
CA CYS A 124 -8.50 -1.79 5.41
C CYS A 124 -7.88 -0.49 4.88
N HIS A 125 -8.18 -0.14 3.63
CA HIS A 125 -7.48 0.92 2.89
C HIS A 125 -7.65 2.32 3.50
N ARG A 126 -8.75 2.54 4.24
CA ARG A 126 -9.05 3.74 5.05
C ARG A 126 -9.91 3.32 6.23
N ALA A 127 -9.93 4.14 7.27
CA ALA A 127 -10.93 4.02 8.32
C ALA A 127 -12.34 4.34 7.77
N ASP A 128 -13.34 3.68 8.30
CA ASP A 128 -14.73 3.90 7.88
C ASP A 128 -15.55 4.39 9.09
N PRO A 129 -15.85 5.70 9.15
CA PRO A 129 -16.61 6.25 10.27
C PRO A 129 -18.08 5.80 10.30
N GLU A 130 -18.57 5.20 9.22
CA GLU A 130 -19.94 4.68 9.13
C GLU A 130 -20.06 3.20 9.56
N THR A 131 -18.91 2.52 9.75
CA THR A 131 -18.89 1.11 10.16
C THR A 131 -18.20 0.95 11.53
N PRO A 132 -18.86 0.30 12.51
CA PRO A 132 -18.22 0.02 13.79
C PRO A 132 -16.91 -0.78 13.60
N ILE A 133 -15.85 -0.38 14.27
CA ILE A 133 -14.53 -1.07 14.21
C ILE A 133 -14.69 -2.54 14.56
N SER A 134 -15.56 -2.88 15.49
CA SER A 134 -15.86 -4.27 15.88
C SER A 134 -16.36 -5.12 14.70
N GLU A 135 -17.20 -4.58 13.81
CA GLU A 135 -17.68 -5.30 12.61
C GLU A 135 -16.52 -5.56 11.64
N THR A 136 -15.67 -4.56 11.43
CA THR A 136 -14.47 -4.68 10.60
C THR A 136 -13.53 -5.76 11.14
N VAL A 137 -13.23 -5.75 12.45
CA VAL A 137 -12.35 -6.74 13.09
C VAL A 137 -12.91 -8.15 12.95
N TRP A 138 -14.23 -8.35 13.20
CA TRP A 138 -14.88 -9.64 12.99
C TRP A 138 -14.81 -10.11 11.53
N ALA A 139 -15.00 -9.21 10.58
CA ALA A 139 -14.93 -9.55 9.15
C ALA A 139 -13.52 -10.03 8.76
N MET A 140 -12.49 -9.29 9.17
CA MET A 140 -11.09 -9.63 8.89
C MET A 140 -10.67 -10.93 9.59
N HIS A 141 -11.03 -11.11 10.87
CA HIS A 141 -10.78 -12.37 11.59
C HIS A 141 -11.40 -13.56 10.86
N ASN A 142 -12.64 -13.45 10.40
CA ASN A 142 -13.30 -14.53 9.67
C ASN A 142 -12.58 -14.90 8.36
N LEU A 143 -12.04 -13.93 7.63
CA LEU A 143 -11.26 -14.18 6.41
C LEU A 143 -9.93 -14.88 6.74
N VAL A 144 -9.30 -14.54 7.85
CA VAL A 144 -8.10 -15.25 8.35
C VAL A 144 -8.45 -16.69 8.72
N MET A 145 -9.52 -16.92 9.47
CA MET A 145 -9.96 -18.27 9.86
C MET A 145 -10.36 -19.15 8.68
N GLN A 146 -10.81 -18.54 7.57
CA GLN A 146 -11.10 -19.24 6.31
C GLN A 146 -9.84 -19.50 5.46
N GLY A 147 -8.67 -19.03 5.86
CA GLY A 147 -7.44 -19.13 5.09
C GLY A 147 -7.44 -18.30 3.80
N LYS A 148 -8.34 -17.31 3.67
CA LYS A 148 -8.40 -16.39 2.52
C LYS A 148 -7.41 -15.24 2.65
N VAL A 149 -7.04 -14.92 3.88
CA VAL A 149 -6.07 -13.89 4.27
C VAL A 149 -5.16 -14.48 5.33
N LEU A 150 -3.85 -14.26 5.22
CA LEU A 150 -2.91 -14.75 6.25
C LEU A 150 -2.67 -13.69 7.34
N TYR A 151 -2.48 -12.44 6.94
CA TYR A 151 -2.31 -11.31 7.84
C TYR A 151 -3.19 -10.14 7.38
N TRP A 152 -3.83 -9.45 8.33
CA TRP A 152 -4.59 -8.26 8.00
C TRP A 152 -4.07 -7.04 8.74
N GLY A 153 -4.34 -5.86 8.20
CA GLY A 153 -3.93 -4.59 8.77
C GLY A 153 -4.75 -3.43 8.22
N THR A 154 -4.23 -2.24 8.47
CA THR A 154 -4.88 -0.97 8.19
C THR A 154 -4.00 -0.09 7.29
N SER A 155 -4.56 0.95 6.70
CA SER A 155 -3.82 1.94 5.94
C SER A 155 -4.37 3.34 6.21
N GLU A 156 -3.49 4.26 6.64
CA GLU A 156 -3.85 5.64 6.99
C GLU A 156 -4.84 5.77 8.15
N TRP A 157 -4.98 4.74 8.99
CA TRP A 157 -5.73 4.84 10.24
C TRP A 157 -4.97 5.66 11.27
N THR A 158 -5.68 6.32 12.18
CA THR A 158 -5.07 6.98 13.33
C THR A 158 -4.56 5.95 14.35
N ALA A 159 -3.62 6.35 15.21
CA ALA A 159 -3.16 5.49 16.30
C ALA A 159 -4.30 5.08 17.24
N GLU A 160 -5.30 5.94 17.44
CA GLU A 160 -6.49 5.66 18.24
C GLU A 160 -7.35 4.57 17.61
N GLU A 161 -7.68 4.66 16.32
CA GLU A 161 -8.45 3.65 15.57
C GLU A 161 -7.74 2.29 15.54
N ILE A 162 -6.41 2.28 15.33
CA ILE A 162 -5.62 1.05 15.38
C ILE A 162 -5.63 0.43 16.78
N THR A 163 -5.52 1.27 17.81
CA THR A 163 -5.58 0.82 19.22
C THR A 163 -6.93 0.20 19.52
N GLU A 164 -8.04 0.86 19.14
CA GLU A 164 -9.39 0.33 19.31
C GLU A 164 -9.56 -1.03 18.63
N ALA A 165 -9.14 -1.15 17.37
CA ALA A 165 -9.21 -2.41 16.63
C ALA A 165 -8.39 -3.51 17.29
N TYR A 166 -7.19 -3.19 17.77
CA TYR A 166 -6.30 -4.14 18.41
C TYR A 166 -6.87 -4.61 19.76
N GLU A 167 -7.28 -3.68 20.62
CA GLU A 167 -7.79 -3.99 21.94
C GLU A 167 -9.13 -4.73 21.88
N PHE A 168 -10.01 -4.35 20.93
CA PHE A 168 -11.25 -5.10 20.67
C PHE A 168 -10.94 -6.54 20.25
N ALA A 169 -9.97 -6.74 19.34
CA ALA A 169 -9.61 -8.08 18.89
C ALA A 169 -9.09 -8.94 20.04
N ILE A 170 -8.17 -8.42 20.87
CA ILE A 170 -7.62 -9.16 22.01
C ILE A 170 -8.70 -9.51 23.05
N ALA A 171 -9.56 -8.54 23.40
CA ALA A 171 -10.63 -8.74 24.38
C ALA A 171 -11.65 -9.82 23.94
N ASN A 172 -11.80 -10.04 22.65
CA ASN A 172 -12.73 -11.01 22.08
C ASN A 172 -12.06 -12.26 21.51
N HIS A 173 -10.77 -12.48 21.77
CA HIS A 173 -9.98 -13.62 21.25
C HIS A 173 -9.98 -13.72 19.72
N LEU A 174 -9.96 -12.57 19.05
CA LEU A 174 -9.90 -12.45 17.60
C LEU A 174 -8.46 -12.16 17.14
N THR A 175 -8.19 -12.32 15.85
CA THR A 175 -6.91 -11.94 15.24
C THR A 175 -6.80 -10.41 15.17
N PRO A 176 -5.84 -9.78 15.85
CA PRO A 176 -5.65 -8.33 15.78
C PRO A 176 -4.98 -7.92 14.45
N PRO A 177 -5.02 -6.62 14.08
CA PRO A 177 -4.24 -6.12 12.96
C PRO A 177 -2.75 -6.28 13.21
N SER A 178 -2.02 -6.76 12.19
CA SER A 178 -0.58 -7.05 12.30
C SER A 178 0.28 -5.91 11.77
N MET A 179 -0.28 -5.07 10.91
CA MET A 179 0.48 -4.03 10.22
C MET A 179 -0.39 -2.83 9.86
N GLU A 180 0.30 -1.70 9.63
CA GLU A 180 -0.24 -0.47 9.06
C GLU A 180 0.50 -0.13 7.77
N GLN A 181 -0.21 0.46 6.78
CA GLN A 181 0.41 1.01 5.58
C GLN A 181 0.28 2.54 5.55
N PRO A 182 1.20 3.29 6.18
CA PRO A 182 1.19 4.74 6.19
C PRO A 182 1.99 5.34 5.04
N GLN A 183 1.72 6.60 4.73
CA GLN A 183 2.67 7.42 3.99
C GLN A 183 3.91 7.68 4.84
N TYR A 184 5.10 7.43 4.27
CA TYR A 184 6.34 7.77 4.95
C TYR A 184 7.44 8.13 3.95
N ASN A 185 8.03 9.30 4.13
CA ASN A 185 9.15 9.82 3.35
C ASN A 185 9.76 11.03 4.10
N LEU A 186 10.84 11.60 3.59
CA LEU A 186 11.51 12.75 4.22
C LEU A 186 10.63 13.99 4.45
N LEU A 187 9.49 14.11 3.77
CA LEU A 187 8.57 15.25 3.89
C LEU A 187 7.36 14.94 4.78
N ASP A 188 7.01 13.67 4.96
CA ASP A 188 5.84 13.20 5.71
C ASP A 188 6.32 12.15 6.73
N ARG A 189 6.70 12.58 7.94
CA ARG A 189 7.37 11.77 8.96
C ARG A 189 6.56 11.61 10.24
N ASP A 190 5.78 12.62 10.59
CA ASP A 190 5.21 12.77 11.93
C ASP A 190 4.34 11.61 12.36
N ARG A 191 3.42 11.15 11.51
CA ARG A 191 2.55 10.01 11.80
C ARG A 191 3.35 8.74 12.07
N PHE A 192 4.30 8.43 11.21
CA PHE A 192 5.12 7.22 11.32
C PHE A 192 6.03 7.24 12.56
N GLU A 193 6.70 8.36 12.83
CA GLU A 193 7.73 8.43 13.87
C GLU A 193 7.14 8.75 15.26
N ASN A 194 6.15 9.64 15.31
CA ASN A 194 5.60 10.14 16.58
C ASN A 194 4.26 9.47 16.92
N GLU A 195 3.25 9.57 16.05
CA GLU A 195 1.90 9.07 16.33
C GLU A 195 1.89 7.54 16.53
N TYR A 196 2.61 6.80 15.66
CA TYR A 196 2.65 5.33 15.73
C TYR A 196 3.73 4.77 16.65
N GLY A 197 4.65 5.59 17.15
CA GLY A 197 5.71 5.15 18.06
C GLY A 197 5.23 4.22 19.19
N PRO A 198 4.20 4.60 19.97
CA PRO A 198 3.66 3.74 21.01
C PRO A 198 3.08 2.40 20.53
N LEU A 199 2.58 2.33 19.29
CA LEU A 199 2.00 1.11 18.72
C LEU A 199 3.08 0.07 18.40
N TYR A 200 4.27 0.53 17.99
CA TYR A 200 5.40 -0.36 17.72
C TYR A 200 5.86 -1.06 18.98
N GLU A 201 5.97 -0.32 20.08
CA GLU A 201 6.38 -0.86 21.37
C GLU A 201 5.29 -1.75 22.00
N LYS A 202 4.06 -1.25 22.05
CA LYS A 202 2.95 -1.93 22.76
C LYS A 202 2.47 -3.18 22.01
N TYR A 203 2.29 -3.09 20.69
CA TYR A 203 1.66 -4.13 19.90
C TYR A 203 2.63 -4.85 18.95
N GLY A 204 3.83 -4.33 18.74
CA GLY A 204 4.76 -4.84 17.75
C GLY A 204 4.22 -4.69 16.33
N LEU A 205 3.51 -3.56 16.07
CA LEU A 205 2.90 -3.27 14.78
C LEU A 205 3.95 -3.25 13.67
N GLY A 206 3.71 -3.96 12.56
CA GLY A 206 4.52 -3.90 11.36
C GLY A 206 4.12 -2.72 10.47
N THR A 207 4.99 -2.33 9.55
CA THR A 207 4.66 -1.28 8.57
C THR A 207 5.11 -1.65 7.17
N THR A 208 4.28 -1.30 6.18
CA THR A 208 4.59 -1.35 4.76
C THR A 208 4.29 0.02 4.17
N ILE A 209 5.30 0.88 4.14
CA ILE A 209 5.11 2.29 3.78
C ILE A 209 4.77 2.47 2.30
N TRP A 210 4.01 3.54 1.98
CA TRP A 210 3.78 3.96 0.61
C TRP A 210 4.40 5.34 0.34
N SER A 211 4.69 5.60 -0.94
CA SER A 211 5.26 6.87 -1.44
C SER A 211 6.59 7.28 -0.79
N PRO A 212 7.61 6.39 -0.72
CA PRO A 212 8.91 6.72 -0.11
C PRO A 212 9.63 7.89 -0.80
N LEU A 213 9.29 8.14 -2.07
CA LEU A 213 9.82 9.28 -2.84
C LEU A 213 8.79 10.39 -3.06
N ALA A 214 7.76 10.49 -2.22
CA ALA A 214 6.72 11.53 -2.28
C ALA A 214 6.15 11.68 -3.71
N SER A 215 5.64 10.59 -4.30
CA SER A 215 5.15 10.52 -5.69
C SER A 215 6.18 10.95 -6.75
N GLY A 216 7.46 10.82 -6.44
CA GLY A 216 8.57 11.19 -7.29
C GLY A 216 9.12 12.60 -7.05
N ALA A 217 8.55 13.39 -6.15
CA ALA A 217 9.04 14.73 -5.83
C ALA A 217 10.47 14.69 -5.25
N LEU A 218 10.74 13.74 -4.35
CA LEU A 218 12.06 13.57 -3.72
C LEU A 218 13.17 13.11 -4.68
N THR A 219 12.84 12.75 -5.92
CA THR A 219 13.89 12.54 -6.95
C THR A 219 14.45 13.83 -7.50
N GLY A 220 13.88 14.98 -7.16
CA GLY A 220 14.25 16.30 -7.70
C GLY A 220 13.66 16.63 -9.07
N LYS A 221 13.02 15.65 -9.76
CA LYS A 221 12.57 15.82 -11.16
C LYS A 221 11.54 16.90 -11.42
N TYR A 222 10.90 17.41 -10.35
CA TYR A 222 9.91 18.49 -10.47
C TYR A 222 10.47 19.88 -10.14
N LEU A 223 11.77 20.02 -9.83
CA LEU A 223 12.39 21.29 -9.45
C LEU A 223 12.41 22.30 -10.61
N ASP A 224 12.60 21.81 -11.84
CA ASP A 224 12.69 22.62 -13.05
C ASP A 224 11.42 22.54 -13.92
N GLY A 225 10.31 22.03 -13.37
CA GLY A 225 9.06 21.84 -14.07
C GLY A 225 8.55 20.40 -13.99
N ILE A 226 7.46 20.12 -14.71
CA ILE A 226 6.83 18.79 -14.70
C ILE A 226 7.21 18.06 -15.99
N PRO A 227 8.03 17.00 -15.91
CA PRO A 227 8.40 16.23 -17.10
C PRO A 227 7.19 15.50 -17.70
N ASP A 228 7.14 15.42 -19.02
CA ASP A 228 6.16 14.62 -19.74
C ASP A 228 6.27 13.13 -19.33
N GLY A 229 5.15 12.43 -19.25
CA GLY A 229 5.10 11.02 -18.84
C GLY A 229 5.34 10.79 -17.33
N SER A 230 5.56 11.86 -16.54
CA SER A 230 5.61 11.75 -15.08
C SER A 230 4.21 11.59 -14.48
N ARG A 231 4.12 11.10 -13.22
CA ARG A 231 2.83 10.98 -12.52
C ARG A 231 2.06 12.30 -12.46
N ALA A 232 2.74 13.42 -12.30
CA ALA A 232 2.13 14.75 -12.23
C ALA A 232 1.59 15.26 -13.59
N SER A 233 1.99 14.65 -14.71
CA SER A 233 1.49 14.98 -16.05
C SER A 233 0.38 14.05 -16.55
N LEU A 234 0.01 13.01 -15.78
CA LEU A 234 -1.01 12.05 -16.18
C LEU A 234 -2.42 12.65 -16.13
N SER A 235 -3.20 12.46 -17.20
CA SER A 235 -4.62 12.81 -17.22
C SER A 235 -5.41 12.04 -16.17
N GLY A 236 -6.30 12.74 -15.46
CA GLY A 236 -7.07 12.22 -14.31
C GLY A 236 -6.31 12.22 -12.99
N TYR A 237 -5.06 12.71 -12.96
CA TYR A 237 -4.25 12.87 -11.76
C TYR A 237 -3.78 14.32 -11.54
N GLU A 238 -4.53 15.29 -12.06
CA GLU A 238 -4.24 16.74 -11.92
C GLU A 238 -4.14 17.18 -10.46
N TRP A 239 -4.86 16.48 -9.57
CA TRP A 239 -4.78 16.70 -8.13
C TRP A 239 -3.37 16.40 -7.56
N LEU A 240 -2.62 15.44 -8.16
CA LEU A 240 -1.22 15.20 -7.78
C LEU A 240 -0.34 16.40 -8.11
N LYS A 241 -0.46 16.96 -9.32
CA LYS A 241 0.25 18.17 -9.73
C LYS A 241 -0.01 19.30 -8.74
N LYS A 242 -1.29 19.57 -8.45
CA LYS A 242 -1.71 20.59 -7.49
C LYS A 242 -1.12 20.35 -6.10
N SER A 243 -1.22 19.13 -5.56
CA SER A 243 -0.77 18.83 -4.20
C SER A 243 0.76 18.78 -4.04
N MET A 244 1.50 18.40 -5.09
CA MET A 244 2.95 18.23 -5.03
C MET A 244 3.72 19.51 -5.38
N VAL A 245 3.19 20.36 -6.27
CA VAL A 245 3.95 21.47 -6.86
C VAL A 245 3.21 22.78 -6.73
N GLU A 246 1.90 22.87 -7.07
CA GLU A 246 1.21 24.14 -7.29
C GLU A 246 0.60 24.75 -6.02
N SER A 247 0.19 23.94 -5.04
CA SER A 247 -0.35 24.43 -3.77
C SER A 247 0.74 25.03 -2.89
N ASP A 248 0.36 25.86 -1.91
CA ASP A 248 1.30 26.42 -0.92
C ASP A 248 2.10 25.31 -0.23
N ARG A 249 1.46 24.20 0.12
CA ARG A 249 2.12 23.02 0.67
C ARG A 249 3.08 22.39 -0.35
N GLY A 250 2.71 22.34 -1.62
CA GLY A 250 3.56 21.85 -2.70
C GLY A 250 4.80 22.71 -2.86
N GLN A 251 4.65 24.04 -2.88
CA GLN A 251 5.76 24.96 -2.97
C GLN A 251 6.72 24.84 -1.78
N GLN A 252 6.21 24.77 -0.55
CA GLN A 252 7.03 24.52 0.63
C GLN A 252 7.80 23.18 0.54
N ARG A 253 7.18 22.15 -0.02
CA ARG A 253 7.84 20.86 -0.27
C ARG A 253 8.98 21.01 -1.29
N MET A 254 8.77 21.73 -2.38
CA MET A 254 9.82 21.99 -3.37
C MET A 254 11.01 22.73 -2.76
N GLU A 255 10.78 23.74 -1.92
CA GLU A 255 11.87 24.45 -1.20
C GLU A 255 12.66 23.49 -0.27
N ARG A 256 11.99 22.61 0.45
CA ARG A 256 12.66 21.58 1.26
C ARG A 256 13.50 20.62 0.40
N ILE A 257 12.98 20.21 -0.77
CA ILE A 257 13.70 19.33 -1.69
C ILE A 257 14.94 20.03 -2.25
N LYS A 258 14.86 21.31 -2.64
CA LYS A 258 16.01 22.11 -3.05
C LYS A 258 17.08 22.16 -1.95
N ALA A 259 16.67 22.30 -0.68
CA ALA A 259 17.61 22.34 0.45
C ALA A 259 18.31 21.00 0.71
N ILE A 260 17.71 19.86 0.32
CA ILE A 260 18.29 18.53 0.48
C ILE A 260 19.24 18.18 -0.68
N THR A 261 19.02 18.74 -1.88
CA THR A 261 19.81 18.44 -3.10
C THR A 261 21.33 18.53 -2.88
N PRO A 262 21.89 19.62 -2.27
CA PRO A 262 23.33 19.70 -2.03
C PRO A 262 23.88 18.63 -1.09
N ILE A 263 23.02 18.04 -0.24
CA ILE A 263 23.44 16.94 0.66
C ILE A 263 23.66 15.66 -0.16
N ALA A 264 22.75 15.34 -1.08
CA ALA A 264 22.91 14.20 -1.98
C ALA A 264 24.15 14.36 -2.88
N GLU A 265 24.38 15.56 -3.42
CA GLU A 265 25.56 15.89 -4.21
C GLU A 265 26.85 15.67 -3.40
N LYS A 266 26.92 16.19 -2.18
CA LYS A 266 28.06 16.02 -1.27
C LYS A 266 28.35 14.56 -0.94
N LEU A 267 27.31 13.73 -0.84
CA LEU A 267 27.40 12.29 -0.61
C LEU A 267 27.68 11.49 -1.88
N ASN A 268 27.72 12.16 -3.04
CA ASN A 268 27.86 11.56 -4.36
C ASN A 268 26.84 10.44 -4.63
N VAL A 269 25.59 10.70 -4.28
CA VAL A 269 24.44 9.81 -4.53
C VAL A 269 23.32 10.56 -5.25
N SER A 270 22.44 9.83 -5.94
CA SER A 270 21.23 10.43 -6.49
C SER A 270 20.25 10.77 -5.37
N MET A 271 19.33 11.73 -5.61
CA MET A 271 18.24 12.07 -4.69
C MET A 271 17.32 10.89 -4.36
N SER A 272 17.35 9.82 -5.16
CA SER A 272 16.56 8.61 -4.94
C SER A 272 17.23 7.57 -4.02
N LYS A 273 18.50 7.79 -3.69
CA LYS A 273 19.31 6.97 -2.77
C LYS A 273 19.38 7.59 -1.40
#